data_d5b929017f12e3a93a6e708397e53cc7
#
_entry.id   d5b929017f12e3a93a6e708397e53cc7
#
_cell.length_a   1.000
_cell.length_b   1.000
_cell.length_c   1.000
_cell.angle_alpha   90.00
_cell.angle_beta   90.00
_cell.angle_gamma   90.00
#
_symmetry.space_group_name_H-M   'P 1'
#
loop_
_entity.id
_entity.type
_entity.pdbx_description
1 polymer ?
#
loop_
_entity_poly.entity_id
_entity_poly.type
_entity_poly.pdbx_seq_one_letter_code
_entity_poly.pdbx_strand_id
1 'polypeptide(L)'
;ECWVKVVSGSFSEDLYRLNESTREMTYLTTDILSQHEVTSVEDASVFHNLANISSGRSMSLHLYMKPIAKCRIYDKETSEIKMVSLSYDTLDGKPCK
;
A
#
# COMPACT_ATOMS: atom_id res chain seq x y z
N GLU A 1 -6.22 0.33 -9.17
CA GLU A 1 -5.23 1.42 -9.30
C GLU A 1 -5.23 2.27 -8.04
N CYS A 2 -4.07 2.49 -7.46
CA CYS A 2 -3.89 3.25 -6.24
C CYS A 2 -2.79 4.29 -6.45
N TRP A 3 -3.05 5.51 -6.02
CA TRP A 3 -2.08 6.61 -6.04
C TRP A 3 -1.75 6.98 -4.61
N VAL A 4 -0.47 7.15 -4.32
CA VAL A 4 0.01 7.54 -3.00
C VAL A 4 0.79 8.83 -3.10
N LYS A 5 0.42 9.81 -2.27
CA LYS A 5 1.15 11.07 -2.16
C LYS A 5 1.70 11.20 -0.74
N VAL A 6 2.97 11.54 -0.63
CA VAL A 6 3.58 11.84 0.67
C VAL A 6 3.23 13.30 1.02
N VAL A 7 2.45 13.46 2.08
CA VAL A 7 2.03 14.78 2.56
C VAL A 7 3.11 15.38 3.45
N SER A 8 3.70 14.58 4.33
CA SER A 8 4.81 15.01 5.19
C SER A 8 5.73 13.83 5.51
N GLY A 9 6.99 14.13 5.79
CA GLY A 9 7.99 13.14 6.11
C GLY A 9 8.54 12.42 4.88
N SER A 10 9.08 11.24 5.10
CA SER A 10 9.65 10.40 4.04
C SER A 10 9.32 8.95 4.29
N PHE A 11 9.12 8.22 3.20
CA PHE A 11 8.81 6.78 3.24
C PHE A 11 9.76 6.02 2.33
N SER A 12 10.03 4.76 2.66
CA SER A 12 10.56 3.81 1.71
C SER A 12 9.40 2.97 1.19
N GLU A 13 9.40 2.70 -0.11
CA GLU A 13 8.41 1.83 -0.74
C GLU A 13 9.13 0.65 -1.39
N ASP A 14 8.86 -0.54 -0.88
CA ASP A 14 9.33 -1.77 -1.47
C ASP A 14 8.25 -2.32 -2.40
N LEU A 15 8.64 -2.68 -3.61
CA LEU A 15 7.73 -3.24 -4.60
C LEU A 15 8.08 -4.70 -4.87
N TYR A 16 7.04 -5.54 -4.93
CA TYR A 16 7.14 -6.97 -5.17
C TYR A 16 6.16 -7.37 -6.25
N ARG A 17 6.53 -8.37 -7.04
CA ARG A 17 5.64 -8.97 -8.04
C ARG A 17 5.29 -10.40 -7.65
N LEU A 18 4.01 -10.71 -7.69
CA LEU A 18 3.50 -12.06 -7.47
C LEU A 18 3.43 -12.80 -8.80
N ASN A 19 4.03 -13.99 -8.85
CA ASN A 19 3.76 -14.93 -9.93
C ASN A 19 2.47 -15.68 -9.59
N GLU A 20 1.39 -15.37 -10.30
CA GLU A 20 0.07 -15.95 -10.01
C GLU A 20 0.04 -17.47 -10.18
N SER A 21 0.89 -18.02 -11.06
CA SER A 21 0.94 -19.47 -11.30
C SER A 21 1.67 -20.22 -10.19
N THR A 22 2.83 -19.73 -9.76
CA THR A 22 3.66 -20.40 -8.75
C THR A 22 3.41 -19.90 -7.35
N ARG A 23 2.74 -18.74 -7.21
CA ARG A 23 2.50 -18.03 -5.95
C ARG A 23 3.79 -17.54 -5.29
N GLU A 24 4.86 -17.42 -6.05
CA GLU A 24 6.12 -16.88 -5.58
C GLU A 24 6.15 -15.36 -5.70
N MET A 25 6.74 -14.71 -4.70
CA MET A 25 6.88 -13.27 -4.64
C MET A 25 8.31 -12.88 -4.98
N THR A 26 8.47 -11.96 -5.94
CA THR A 26 9.78 -11.46 -6.36
C THR A 26 9.93 -10.01 -5.98
N TYR A 27 11.03 -9.67 -5.29
CA TYR A 27 11.37 -8.29 -5.00
C TYR A 27 11.78 -7.58 -6.29
N LEU A 28 11.23 -6.37 -6.50
CA LEU A 28 11.51 -5.58 -7.69
C LEU A 28 12.48 -4.42 -7.40
N THR A 29 12.08 -3.54 -6.49
CA THR A 29 12.83 -2.32 -6.20
C THR A 29 12.39 -1.69 -4.90
N THR A 30 13.21 -0.78 -4.40
CA THR A 30 12.88 0.09 -3.27
C THR A 30 13.06 1.53 -3.71
N ASP A 31 12.02 2.33 -3.54
CA ASP A 31 12.05 3.77 -3.84
C ASP A 31 11.95 4.56 -2.53
N ILE A 32 12.61 5.70 -2.49
CA ILE A 32 12.49 6.64 -1.39
C ILE A 32 11.55 7.74 -1.85
N LEU A 33 10.47 7.93 -1.10
CA LEU A 33 9.46 8.94 -1.38
C LEU A 33 9.58 10.07 -0.38
N SER A 34 9.86 11.26 -0.88
CA SER A 34 9.98 12.48 -0.08
C SER A 34 8.68 13.28 -0.14
N GLN A 35 8.59 14.32 0.69
CA GLN A 35 7.41 15.18 0.76
C GLN A 35 6.99 15.67 -0.64
N HIS A 36 5.69 15.59 -0.91
CA HIS A 36 5.02 15.97 -2.16
C HIS A 36 5.22 15.01 -3.34
N GLU A 37 6.02 13.98 -3.19
CA GLU A 37 6.16 12.98 -4.25
C GLU A 37 4.94 12.09 -4.33
N VAL A 38 4.62 11.64 -5.56
CA VAL A 38 3.47 10.80 -5.86
C VAL A 38 3.95 9.53 -6.55
N THR A 39 3.42 8.40 -6.14
CA THR A 39 3.64 7.11 -6.81
C THR A 39 2.30 6.45 -7.07
N SER A 40 2.29 5.48 -7.99
CA SER A 40 1.07 4.72 -8.29
C SER A 40 1.39 3.24 -8.45
N VAL A 41 0.41 2.41 -8.09
CA VAL A 41 0.44 0.96 -8.32
C VAL A 41 -0.79 0.61 -9.13
N GLU A 42 -0.59 0.13 -10.37
CA GLU A 42 -1.67 -0.14 -11.32
C GLU A 42 -1.88 -1.63 -11.55
N ASP A 43 -0.83 -2.43 -11.43
CA ASP A 43 -0.86 -3.87 -11.70
C ASP A 43 -1.31 -4.62 -10.44
N ALA A 44 -2.36 -5.43 -10.55
CA ALA A 44 -2.89 -6.22 -9.44
C ALA A 44 -1.90 -7.28 -8.92
N SER A 45 -0.89 -7.65 -9.71
CA SER A 45 0.15 -8.60 -9.29
C SER A 45 1.31 -7.92 -8.57
N VAL A 46 1.30 -6.59 -8.46
CA VAL A 46 2.34 -5.85 -7.75
C VAL A 46 1.85 -5.52 -6.34
N PHE A 47 2.65 -5.88 -5.36
CA PHE A 47 2.42 -5.58 -3.95
C PHE A 47 3.46 -4.57 -3.49
N HIS A 48 3.07 -3.69 -2.58
CA HIS A 48 3.99 -2.71 -2.02
C HIS A 48 3.95 -2.71 -0.49
N ASN A 49 5.04 -2.24 0.09
CA ASN A 49 5.17 -2.05 1.52
C ASN A 49 5.75 -0.66 1.75
N LEU A 50 5.05 0.15 2.52
CA LEU A 50 5.49 1.50 2.86
C LEU A 50 5.99 1.52 4.30
N ALA A 51 7.18 2.06 4.50
CA ALA A 51 7.76 2.22 5.83
C ALA A 51 8.15 3.68 6.07
N ASN A 52 7.82 4.19 7.25
CA ASN A 52 8.24 5.53 7.66
C ASN A 52 9.74 5.52 7.97
N ILE A 53 10.53 6.26 7.21
CA ILE A 53 11.98 6.40 7.42
C ILE A 53 12.36 7.74 8.04
N SER A 54 11.36 8.57 8.39
CA SER A 54 11.61 9.83 9.09
C SER A 54 11.84 9.59 10.57
N SER A 55 12.45 10.57 11.24
CA SER A 55 12.68 10.52 12.70
C SER A 55 11.41 10.78 13.52
N GLY A 56 10.35 11.24 12.91
CA GLY A 56 9.07 11.54 13.55
C GLY A 56 7.90 11.02 12.77
N ARG A 57 6.77 11.68 12.90
CA ARG A 57 5.55 11.31 12.18
C ARG A 57 5.67 11.59 10.70
N SER A 58 5.08 10.72 9.90
CA SER A 58 4.92 10.91 8.48
C SER A 58 3.47 10.68 8.10
N MET A 59 3.06 11.29 6.99
CA MET A 59 1.69 11.20 6.54
C MET A 59 1.65 10.96 5.02
N SER A 60 0.83 10.02 4.60
CA SER A 60 0.58 9.75 3.19
C SER A 60 -0.92 9.79 2.92
N LEU A 61 -1.26 10.21 1.70
CA LEU A 61 -2.64 10.22 1.21
C LEU A 61 -2.75 9.19 0.10
N HIS A 62 -3.74 8.32 0.20
CA HIS A 62 -3.99 7.26 -0.76
C HIS A 62 -5.28 7.52 -1.50
N LEU A 63 -5.23 7.47 -2.84
CA LEU A 63 -6.39 7.66 -3.70
C LEU A 63 -6.60 6.40 -4.54
N TYR A 64 -7.80 5.85 -4.49
CA TYR A 64 -8.19 4.71 -5.31
C TYR A 64 -9.18 5.17 -6.37
N MET A 65 -9.03 4.66 -7.62
CA MET A 65 -9.94 5.03 -8.72
C MET A 65 -11.36 4.57 -8.48
N LYS A 66 -11.53 3.49 -7.73
CA LYS A 66 -12.84 2.97 -7.33
C LYS A 66 -12.79 2.61 -5.86
N PRO A 67 -13.90 2.72 -5.11
CA PRO A 67 -13.93 2.23 -3.73
C PRO A 67 -13.53 0.76 -3.70
N ILE A 68 -12.69 0.41 -2.72
CA ILE A 68 -12.30 -0.98 -2.51
C ILE A 68 -12.89 -1.48 -1.20
N ALA A 69 -13.53 -2.65 -1.26
CA ALA A 69 -14.09 -3.31 -0.09
C ALA A 69 -13.16 -4.42 0.41
N LYS A 70 -12.31 -4.94 -0.46
CA LYS A 70 -11.38 -6.02 -0.16
C LYS A 70 -10.05 -5.77 -0.82
N CYS A 71 -8.98 -6.21 -0.16
CA CYS A 71 -7.64 -6.18 -0.77
C CYS A 71 -6.86 -7.44 -0.39
N ARG A 72 -5.86 -7.77 -1.22
CA ARG A 72 -4.96 -8.87 -0.94
C ARG A 72 -3.79 -8.38 -0.09
N ILE A 73 -3.41 -9.16 0.90
CA ILE A 73 -2.25 -8.90 1.74
C ILE A 73 -1.34 -10.12 1.67
N TYR A 74 -0.04 -9.86 1.47
CA TYR A 74 0.98 -10.90 1.54
C TYR A 74 1.60 -10.92 2.92
N ASP A 75 1.49 -12.06 3.60
CA ASP A 75 2.12 -12.28 4.90
C ASP A 75 3.50 -12.90 4.68
N LYS A 76 4.56 -12.14 4.97
CA LYS A 76 5.94 -12.58 4.77
C LYS A 76 6.33 -13.74 5.67
N GLU A 77 5.74 -13.84 6.86
CA GLU A 77 6.08 -14.89 7.81
C GLU A 77 5.54 -16.25 7.39
N THR A 78 4.32 -16.28 6.85
CA THR A 78 3.67 -17.53 6.44
C THR A 78 3.75 -17.78 4.95
N SER A 79 4.20 -16.79 4.17
CA SER A 79 4.19 -16.80 2.70
C SER A 79 2.80 -17.00 2.12
N GLU A 80 1.77 -16.56 2.83
CA GLU A 80 0.38 -16.68 2.41
C GLU A 80 -0.17 -15.36 1.90
N ILE A 81 -1.10 -15.45 0.94
CA ILE A 81 -1.86 -14.32 0.45
C ILE A 81 -3.24 -14.40 1.07
N LYS A 82 -3.64 -13.33 1.75
CA LYS A 82 -4.92 -13.26 2.44
C LYS A 82 -5.78 -12.17 1.82
N MET A 83 -7.10 -12.41 1.78
CA MET A 83 -8.06 -11.39 1.39
C MET A 83 -8.59 -10.72 2.64
N VAL A 84 -8.46 -9.42 2.73
CA VAL A 84 -8.90 -8.63 3.88
C VAL A 84 -10.06 -7.74 3.46
N SER A 85 -11.13 -7.77 4.25
CA SER A 85 -12.26 -6.85 4.08
C SER A 85 -11.94 -5.51 4.72
N LEU A 86 -12.28 -4.44 4.01
CA LEU A 86 -12.04 -3.08 4.45
C LEU A 86 -13.35 -2.43 4.90
N SER A 87 -13.25 -1.55 5.87
CA SER A 87 -14.39 -0.78 6.36
C SER A 87 -13.96 0.67 6.54
N TYR A 88 -14.95 1.56 6.62
CA TYR A 88 -14.69 2.96 6.88
C TYR A 88 -14.49 3.19 8.37
N ASP A 89 -13.51 4.02 8.72
CA ASP A 89 -13.38 4.52 10.09
C ASP A 89 -14.41 5.63 10.34
N THR A 90 -14.59 6.48 9.31
CA THR A 90 -15.65 7.51 9.29
C THR A 90 -16.33 7.50 7.94
N LEU A 91 -17.62 7.83 7.93
CA LEU A 91 -18.40 8.00 6.71
C LEU A 91 -19.20 9.26 6.85
N ASP A 92 -19.08 10.19 5.89
CA ASP A 92 -19.73 11.50 5.91
C ASP A 92 -19.46 12.25 7.23
N GLY A 93 -18.23 12.15 7.74
CA GLY A 93 -17.79 12.80 8.95
C GLY A 93 -18.24 12.13 10.24
N LYS A 94 -18.87 10.97 10.18
CA LYS A 94 -19.34 10.22 11.35
C LYS A 94 -18.52 8.96 11.55
N PRO A 95 -18.13 8.62 12.79
CA PRO A 95 -17.43 7.37 13.06
C PRO A 95 -18.26 6.15 12.71
N CYS A 96 -17.61 5.14 12.11
CA CYS A 96 -18.23 3.85 11.79
C CYS A 96 -17.91 2.76 12.82
N LYS A 97 -17.09 3.10 13.82
CA LYS A 97 -16.66 2.17 14.87
C LYS A 97 -17.02 2.70 16.23
#